data_09391f08ee743e6943ca228a769063a1
#
_entry.id   09391f08ee743e6943ca228a769063a1
#
_cell.length_a   1.000
_cell.length_b   1.000
_cell.length_c   1.000
_cell.angle_alpha   90.00
_cell.angle_beta   90.00
_cell.angle_gamma   90.00
#
_symmetry.space_group_name_H-M   'P 1'
#
loop_
_entity.id
_entity.type
_entity.pdbx_description
1 polymer ?
#
loop_
_entity_poly.entity_id
_entity_poly.type
_entity_poly.pdbx_seq_one_letter_code
_entity_poly.pdbx_strand_id
1 'polypeptide(L)'
;VRPVGKTIDERSFVNAIIGLLATGGSTNHTLHLPAMAAAAGIKLLWEDFEDLSEITPLLAKVYPNGSADINQFHAAGGMSFIIGELLDEGLLDGSAKTIWGENLFDYISEATLKGAKLIWNKEKSKSYDDNILRTVKDPHQKNGGLKILKGNLGKGVIKISAVKPEHYNITAPAMVFDNQEDVKIAYNLSLIHISEPTR
;
A
#
# COMPACT_ATOMS: atom_id res chain seq x y z
N VAL A 1 -27.15 -11.04 -4.65
CA VAL A 1 -26.14 -10.91 -3.59
C VAL A 1 -25.12 -12.02 -3.79
N ARG A 2 -23.85 -11.66 -3.88
CA ARG A 2 -22.74 -12.60 -4.04
C ARG A 2 -22.06 -12.81 -2.67
N PRO A 3 -22.04 -14.02 -2.11
CA PRO A 3 -21.32 -14.28 -0.86
C PRO A 3 -19.81 -14.06 -1.00
N VAL A 4 -19.18 -13.55 0.04
CA VAL A 4 -17.73 -13.28 0.09
C VAL A 4 -16.91 -14.53 -0.29
N GLY A 5 -17.25 -15.70 0.24
CA GLY A 5 -16.56 -16.96 -0.07
C GLY A 5 -16.68 -17.44 -1.51
N LYS A 6 -17.48 -16.76 -2.36
CA LYS A 6 -17.55 -17.02 -3.82
C LYS A 6 -16.85 -15.95 -4.65
N THR A 7 -16.32 -14.92 -4.00
CA THR A 7 -15.61 -13.80 -4.65
C THR A 7 -14.13 -13.76 -4.30
N ILE A 8 -13.78 -14.17 -3.08
CA ILE A 8 -12.38 -14.16 -2.62
C ILE A 8 -11.68 -15.44 -3.06
N ASP A 9 -10.57 -15.27 -3.73
CA ASP A 9 -9.60 -16.31 -4.08
C ASP A 9 -8.17 -15.73 -3.99
N GLU A 10 -7.16 -16.49 -4.40
CA GLU A 10 -5.75 -16.07 -4.36
C GLU A 10 -5.50 -14.77 -5.13
N ARG A 11 -6.16 -14.60 -6.29
CA ARG A 11 -6.06 -13.39 -7.12
C ARG A 11 -6.51 -12.15 -6.36
N SER A 12 -7.54 -12.29 -5.52
CA SER A 12 -8.06 -11.19 -4.70
C SER A 12 -7.01 -10.69 -3.72
N PHE A 13 -6.22 -11.59 -3.10
CA PHE A 13 -5.16 -11.21 -2.17
C PHE A 13 -3.95 -10.63 -2.88
N VAL A 14 -3.53 -11.19 -4.00
CA VAL A 14 -2.45 -10.63 -4.82
C VAL A 14 -2.81 -9.21 -5.27
N ASN A 15 -4.01 -9.00 -5.80
CA ASN A 15 -4.51 -7.68 -6.19
C ASN A 15 -4.57 -6.71 -5.01
N ALA A 16 -4.98 -7.18 -3.83
CA ALA A 16 -5.02 -6.35 -2.62
C ALA A 16 -3.62 -5.89 -2.18
N ILE A 17 -2.62 -6.78 -2.25
CA ILE A 17 -1.23 -6.44 -1.94
C ILE A 17 -0.68 -5.44 -2.97
N ILE A 18 -0.91 -5.66 -4.26
CA ILE A 18 -0.48 -4.73 -5.32
C ILE A 18 -1.13 -3.36 -5.12
N GLY A 19 -2.42 -3.31 -4.83
CA GLY A 19 -3.11 -2.05 -4.52
C GLY A 19 -2.55 -1.34 -3.28
N LEU A 20 -2.23 -2.11 -2.22
CA LEU A 20 -1.56 -1.61 -1.02
C LEU A 20 -0.20 -0.98 -1.35
N LEU A 21 0.61 -1.67 -2.14
CA LEU A 21 1.96 -1.25 -2.51
C LEU A 21 1.93 -0.03 -3.44
N ALA A 22 1.08 -0.04 -4.46
CA ALA A 22 0.94 1.06 -5.41
C ALA A 22 0.43 2.37 -4.77
N THR A 23 -0.36 2.26 -3.70
CA THR A 23 -0.88 3.42 -2.96
C THR A 23 -0.02 3.81 -1.76
N GLY A 24 1.01 3.03 -1.43
CA GLY A 24 1.80 3.24 -0.22
C GLY A 24 0.97 3.14 1.05
N GLY A 25 0.07 2.15 1.11
CA GLY A 25 -0.87 1.96 2.22
C GLY A 25 -0.21 1.58 3.54
N SER A 26 -1.02 1.31 4.55
CA SER A 26 -0.55 1.05 5.91
C SER A 26 0.10 -0.34 6.07
N THR A 27 1.19 -0.42 6.85
CA THR A 27 1.81 -1.69 7.26
C THR A 27 0.86 -2.61 8.05
N ASN A 28 -0.23 -2.08 8.62
CA ASN A 28 -1.24 -2.90 9.29
C ASN A 28 -1.84 -3.97 8.36
N HIS A 29 -1.83 -3.74 7.05
CA HIS A 29 -2.30 -4.74 6.08
C HIS A 29 -1.43 -6.00 6.04
N THR A 30 -0.16 -5.92 6.48
CA THR A 30 0.71 -7.11 6.59
C THR A 30 0.32 -8.03 7.76
N LEU A 31 -0.60 -7.61 8.62
CA LEU A 31 -1.27 -8.43 9.63
C LEU A 31 -2.67 -8.84 9.17
N HIS A 32 -3.45 -7.89 8.65
CA HIS A 32 -4.85 -8.12 8.31
C HIS A 32 -5.02 -9.01 7.09
N LEU A 33 -4.28 -8.79 6.01
CA LEU A 33 -4.41 -9.60 4.80
C LEU A 33 -4.03 -11.08 5.03
N PRO A 34 -2.91 -11.42 5.72
CA PRO A 34 -2.65 -12.81 6.09
C PRO A 34 -3.73 -13.43 6.98
N ALA A 35 -4.30 -12.69 7.92
CA ALA A 35 -5.39 -13.18 8.76
C ALA A 35 -6.67 -13.45 7.95
N MET A 36 -7.03 -12.57 7.03
CA MET A 36 -8.17 -12.76 6.11
C MET A 36 -7.93 -13.93 5.15
N ALA A 37 -6.72 -14.05 4.61
CA ALA A 37 -6.33 -15.16 3.75
C ALA A 37 -6.45 -16.50 4.49
N ALA A 38 -5.92 -16.58 5.71
CA ALA A 38 -6.03 -17.77 6.55
C ALA A 38 -7.49 -18.16 6.82
N ALA A 39 -8.37 -17.18 7.09
CA ALA A 39 -9.80 -17.41 7.25
C ALA A 39 -10.48 -17.91 5.96
N ALA A 40 -9.93 -17.58 4.78
CA ALA A 40 -10.37 -18.08 3.49
C ALA A 40 -9.70 -19.42 3.08
N GLY A 41 -8.84 -20.00 3.93
CA GLY A 41 -8.07 -21.20 3.63
C GLY A 41 -6.89 -20.98 2.70
N ILE A 42 -6.46 -19.73 2.51
CA ILE A 42 -5.36 -19.33 1.62
C ILE A 42 -4.14 -19.01 2.47
N LYS A 43 -2.98 -19.55 2.06
CA LYS A 43 -1.70 -19.26 2.71
C LYS A 43 -1.09 -17.99 2.10
N LEU A 44 -0.90 -16.97 2.93
CA LEU A 44 -0.26 -15.70 2.57
C LEU A 44 0.85 -15.41 3.56
N LEU A 45 2.07 -15.18 3.05
CA LEU A 45 3.27 -14.94 3.83
C LEU A 45 3.78 -13.51 3.65
N TRP A 46 4.65 -13.05 4.54
CA TRP A 46 5.31 -11.75 4.38
C TRP A 46 6.24 -11.71 3.17
N GLU A 47 6.82 -12.83 2.80
CA GLU A 47 7.63 -12.99 1.60
C GLU A 47 6.84 -12.63 0.32
N ASP A 48 5.55 -12.97 0.25
CA ASP A 48 4.69 -12.60 -0.88
C ASP A 48 4.57 -11.07 -1.02
N PHE A 49 4.54 -10.34 0.12
CA PHE A 49 4.55 -8.87 0.09
C PHE A 49 5.88 -8.31 -0.39
N GLU A 50 7.01 -8.92 -0.01
CA GLU A 50 8.34 -8.52 -0.44
C GLU A 50 8.48 -8.71 -1.95
N ASP A 51 8.15 -9.89 -2.46
CA ASP A 51 8.26 -10.22 -3.88
C ASP A 51 7.37 -9.31 -4.75
N LEU A 52 6.13 -9.09 -4.35
CA LEU A 52 5.22 -8.16 -5.03
C LEU A 52 5.69 -6.70 -4.91
N SER A 53 6.36 -6.32 -3.83
CA SER A 53 6.89 -4.96 -3.65
C SER A 53 8.02 -4.63 -4.62
N GLU A 54 8.80 -5.62 -5.07
CA GLU A 54 9.88 -5.40 -6.03
C GLU A 54 9.34 -5.04 -7.44
N ILE A 55 8.15 -5.52 -7.78
CA ILE A 55 7.56 -5.33 -9.13
C ILE A 55 6.45 -4.28 -9.18
N THR A 56 5.90 -3.89 -8.02
CA THR A 56 4.78 -2.95 -7.96
C THR A 56 5.31 -1.54 -7.73
N PRO A 57 5.12 -0.59 -8.67
CA PRO A 57 5.56 0.78 -8.47
C PRO A 57 4.65 1.54 -7.50
N LEU A 58 5.22 2.52 -6.79
CA LEU A 58 4.47 3.47 -5.97
C LEU A 58 3.87 4.55 -6.86
N LEU A 59 2.55 4.57 -6.99
CA LEU A 59 1.81 5.49 -7.87
C LEU A 59 1.19 6.67 -7.11
N ALA A 60 1.01 6.55 -5.79
CA ALA A 60 0.35 7.58 -5.00
C ALA A 60 1.24 8.14 -3.88
N LYS A 61 1.18 9.46 -3.68
CA LYS A 61 1.80 10.17 -2.55
C LYS A 61 0.73 10.79 -1.65
N VAL A 62 0.15 9.96 -0.78
CA VAL A 62 -0.84 10.33 0.23
C VAL A 62 -0.20 10.21 1.61
N TYR A 63 -0.61 11.04 2.57
CA TYR A 63 -0.08 10.97 3.93
C TYR A 63 -0.06 9.52 4.47
N PRO A 64 1.02 9.05 5.09
CA PRO A 64 2.26 9.75 5.46
C PRO A 64 3.37 9.77 4.37
N ASN A 65 3.17 9.17 3.19
CA ASN A 65 4.17 9.14 2.10
C ASN A 65 4.28 10.49 1.35
N GLY A 66 3.28 11.33 1.49
CA GLY A 66 3.18 12.65 0.91
C GLY A 66 2.35 13.58 1.78
N SER A 67 2.11 14.81 1.34
CA SER A 67 1.32 15.80 2.05
C SER A 67 -0.18 15.75 1.74
N ALA A 68 -0.58 15.05 0.66
CA ALA A 68 -1.97 14.99 0.23
C ALA A 68 -2.84 14.17 1.20
N ASP A 69 -4.06 14.63 1.41
CA ASP A 69 -5.08 13.88 2.12
C ASP A 69 -5.91 12.97 1.17
N ILE A 70 -6.86 12.22 1.72
CA ILE A 70 -7.68 11.29 0.96
C ILE A 70 -8.65 12.00 0.00
N ASN A 71 -9.09 13.23 0.30
CA ASN A 71 -9.96 14.00 -0.59
C ASN A 71 -9.18 14.49 -1.80
N GLN A 72 -7.94 14.95 -1.59
CA GLN A 72 -7.02 15.33 -2.65
C GLN A 72 -6.65 14.13 -3.52
N PHE A 73 -6.41 12.95 -2.92
CA PHE A 73 -6.22 11.70 -3.65
C PHE A 73 -7.42 11.37 -4.55
N HIS A 74 -8.64 11.46 -4.01
CA HIS A 74 -9.85 11.24 -4.79
C HIS A 74 -9.99 12.25 -5.94
N ALA A 75 -9.77 13.53 -5.65
CA ALA A 75 -9.81 14.60 -6.67
C ALA A 75 -8.75 14.44 -7.76
N ALA A 76 -7.59 13.86 -7.45
CA ALA A 76 -6.52 13.57 -8.39
C ALA A 76 -6.80 12.38 -9.34
N GLY A 77 -7.89 11.62 -9.12
CA GLY A 77 -8.29 10.46 -9.93
C GLY A 77 -8.57 9.20 -9.11
N GLY A 78 -8.13 9.15 -7.86
CA GLY A 78 -8.49 8.14 -6.86
C GLY A 78 -8.15 6.70 -7.26
N MET A 79 -8.91 5.76 -6.67
CA MET A 79 -8.69 4.34 -6.90
C MET A 79 -9.04 3.88 -8.32
N SER A 80 -9.98 4.52 -9.01
CA SER A 80 -10.32 4.18 -10.40
C SER A 80 -9.13 4.40 -11.34
N PHE A 81 -8.37 5.49 -11.14
CA PHE A 81 -7.11 5.72 -11.85
C PHE A 81 -6.07 4.64 -11.53
N ILE A 82 -5.82 4.36 -10.25
CA ILE A 82 -4.82 3.36 -9.82
C ILE A 82 -5.14 1.98 -10.40
N ILE A 83 -6.40 1.53 -10.28
CA ILE A 83 -6.83 0.22 -10.81
C ILE A 83 -6.65 0.19 -12.33
N GLY A 84 -7.03 1.26 -13.03
CA GLY A 84 -6.86 1.35 -14.48
C GLY A 84 -5.41 1.27 -14.92
N GLU A 85 -4.50 2.01 -14.29
CA GLU A 85 -3.06 1.97 -14.58
C GLU A 85 -2.46 0.56 -14.35
N LEU A 86 -2.79 -0.06 -13.22
CA LEU A 86 -2.26 -1.37 -12.87
C LEU A 86 -2.83 -2.49 -13.76
N LEU A 87 -4.10 -2.39 -14.21
CA LEU A 87 -4.70 -3.32 -15.16
C LEU A 87 -4.07 -3.21 -16.55
N ASP A 88 -3.87 -1.99 -17.05
CA ASP A 88 -3.30 -1.75 -18.38
C ASP A 88 -1.87 -2.28 -18.51
N GLU A 89 -1.09 -2.24 -17.44
CA GLU A 89 0.28 -2.74 -17.41
C GLU A 89 0.36 -4.21 -16.93
N GLY A 90 -0.79 -4.89 -16.75
CA GLY A 90 -0.87 -6.31 -16.39
C GLY A 90 -0.40 -6.63 -14.96
N LEU A 91 -0.36 -5.63 -14.08
CA LEU A 91 0.03 -5.80 -12.68
C LEU A 91 -1.13 -6.31 -11.82
N LEU A 92 -2.38 -6.07 -12.19
CA LEU A 92 -3.56 -6.66 -11.55
C LEU A 92 -4.15 -7.77 -12.40
N ASP A 93 -4.63 -8.83 -11.76
CA ASP A 93 -5.46 -9.83 -12.42
C ASP A 93 -6.89 -9.30 -12.56
N GLY A 94 -7.22 -8.83 -13.76
CA GLY A 94 -8.53 -8.28 -14.07
C GLY A 94 -9.66 -9.30 -13.99
N SER A 95 -9.37 -10.61 -14.06
CA SER A 95 -10.37 -11.68 -14.00
C SER A 95 -10.84 -12.01 -12.56
N ALA A 96 -10.21 -11.42 -11.53
CA ALA A 96 -10.63 -11.59 -10.15
C ALA A 96 -12.08 -11.14 -9.97
N LYS A 97 -12.90 -12.00 -9.36
CA LYS A 97 -14.31 -11.72 -9.10
C LYS A 97 -14.44 -10.65 -8.02
N THR A 98 -15.49 -9.84 -8.14
CA THR A 98 -15.81 -8.81 -7.18
C THR A 98 -17.25 -8.98 -6.66
N ILE A 99 -17.59 -8.25 -5.60
CA ILE A 99 -18.95 -8.24 -5.08
C ILE A 99 -19.92 -7.56 -6.07
N TRP A 100 -19.43 -6.71 -6.95
CA TRP A 100 -20.22 -5.90 -7.89
C TRP A 100 -20.26 -6.50 -9.30
N GLY A 101 -19.14 -7.06 -9.77
CA GLY A 101 -18.99 -7.59 -11.12
C GLY A 101 -18.26 -8.93 -11.19
N GLU A 102 -18.16 -9.49 -12.39
CA GLU A 102 -17.40 -10.72 -12.66
C GLU A 102 -15.89 -10.46 -12.80
N ASN A 103 -15.47 -9.19 -12.84
CA ASN A 103 -14.10 -8.78 -13.05
C ASN A 103 -13.82 -7.40 -12.43
N LEU A 104 -12.55 -6.96 -12.47
CA LEU A 104 -12.10 -5.66 -11.95
C LEU A 104 -12.33 -4.49 -12.93
N PHE A 105 -12.62 -4.74 -14.21
CA PHE A 105 -12.72 -3.66 -15.19
C PHE A 105 -13.92 -2.73 -14.95
N ASP A 106 -14.91 -3.16 -14.16
CA ASP A 106 -16.01 -2.29 -13.74
C ASP A 106 -15.59 -1.18 -12.76
N TYR A 107 -14.41 -1.32 -12.11
CA TYR A 107 -13.91 -0.39 -11.09
C TYR A 107 -13.03 0.74 -11.62
N ILE A 108 -12.74 0.76 -12.93
CA ILE A 108 -12.05 1.89 -13.58
C ILE A 108 -12.99 3.04 -13.92
N SER A 109 -14.29 2.82 -13.77
CA SER A 109 -15.34 3.81 -14.08
C SER A 109 -15.43 4.85 -12.97
N GLU A 110 -15.60 6.10 -13.36
CA GLU A 110 -15.82 7.21 -12.44
C GLU A 110 -17.31 7.57 -12.37
N ALA A 111 -17.81 7.75 -11.15
CA ALA A 111 -19.18 8.16 -10.92
C ALA A 111 -19.31 9.68 -11.00
N THR A 112 -20.20 10.19 -11.84
CA THR A 112 -20.52 11.62 -11.94
C THR A 112 -22.01 11.87 -11.76
N LEU A 113 -22.35 13.01 -11.14
CA LEU A 113 -23.74 13.47 -11.04
C LEU A 113 -24.06 14.37 -12.24
N LYS A 114 -25.05 13.96 -13.07
CA LYS A 114 -25.69 14.81 -14.05
C LYS A 114 -27.12 15.15 -13.58
N GLY A 115 -27.27 16.33 -13.02
CA GLY A 115 -28.50 16.68 -12.29
C GLY A 115 -28.67 15.76 -11.06
N ALA A 116 -29.82 15.06 -10.97
CA ALA A 116 -30.12 14.11 -9.89
C ALA A 116 -29.77 12.65 -10.23
N LYS A 117 -29.15 12.39 -11.39
CA LYS A 117 -28.83 11.02 -11.84
C LYS A 117 -27.33 10.76 -11.69
N LEU A 118 -27.00 9.63 -11.05
CA LEU A 118 -25.65 9.06 -11.03
C LEU A 118 -25.38 8.41 -12.39
N ILE A 119 -24.28 8.81 -13.03
CA ILE A 119 -23.81 8.26 -14.31
C ILE A 119 -22.40 7.73 -14.07
N TRP A 120 -22.14 6.50 -14.53
CA TRP A 120 -20.83 5.89 -14.54
C TRP A 120 -20.16 6.17 -15.89
N ASN A 121 -19.09 6.96 -15.86
CA ASN A 121 -18.26 7.17 -17.05
C ASN A 121 -17.40 5.93 -17.25
N LYS A 122 -17.51 5.30 -18.41
CA LYS A 122 -16.72 4.11 -18.76
C LYS A 122 -15.31 4.45 -19.26
N GLU A 123 -14.99 5.72 -19.38
CA GLU A 123 -13.65 6.14 -19.74
C GLU A 123 -12.72 5.95 -18.54
N LYS A 124 -11.50 5.49 -18.83
CA LYS A 124 -10.45 5.37 -17.82
C LYS A 124 -10.20 6.74 -17.18
N SER A 125 -10.16 6.79 -15.86
CA SER A 125 -9.79 7.98 -15.10
C SER A 125 -8.36 8.41 -15.45
N LYS A 126 -8.10 9.73 -15.42
CA LYS A 126 -6.78 10.32 -15.63
C LYS A 126 -6.22 10.81 -14.30
N SER A 127 -4.90 10.96 -14.22
CA SER A 127 -4.34 11.79 -13.16
C SER A 127 -4.66 13.25 -13.44
N TYR A 128 -5.19 13.93 -12.43
CA TYR A 128 -5.44 15.39 -12.46
C TYR A 128 -4.39 16.15 -11.64
N ASP A 129 -3.52 15.44 -10.90
CA ASP A 129 -2.40 16.00 -10.16
C ASP A 129 -1.26 14.97 -10.06
N ASP A 130 -0.21 15.19 -10.86
CA ASP A 130 0.95 14.30 -10.92
C ASP A 130 1.86 14.36 -9.66
N ASN A 131 1.64 15.33 -8.77
CA ASN A 131 2.30 15.32 -7.47
C ASN A 131 1.69 14.28 -6.53
N ILE A 132 0.43 13.90 -6.77
CA ILE A 132 -0.34 12.97 -5.94
C ILE A 132 -0.40 11.59 -6.59
N LEU A 133 -0.79 11.54 -7.89
CA LEU A 133 -0.96 10.29 -8.65
C LEU A 133 -0.10 10.31 -9.91
N ARG A 134 0.66 9.25 -10.11
CA ARG A 134 1.49 9.04 -11.30
C ARG A 134 1.16 7.72 -11.99
N THR A 135 1.55 7.65 -13.27
CA THR A 135 1.39 6.44 -14.09
C THR A 135 2.42 5.39 -13.72
N VAL A 136 2.19 4.14 -14.12
CA VAL A 136 3.17 3.05 -13.98
C VAL A 136 4.45 3.34 -14.76
N LYS A 137 4.36 4.09 -15.87
CA LYS A 137 5.54 4.45 -16.70
C LYS A 137 6.40 5.55 -16.10
N ASP A 138 5.83 6.41 -15.25
CA ASP A 138 6.54 7.46 -14.53
C ASP A 138 6.11 7.48 -13.05
N PRO A 139 6.43 6.45 -12.25
CA PRO A 139 5.97 6.33 -10.89
C PRO A 139 6.75 7.23 -9.91
N HIS A 140 6.23 7.46 -8.72
CA HIS A 140 6.98 8.13 -7.65
C HIS A 140 8.18 7.32 -7.18
N GLN A 141 8.04 5.97 -7.16
CA GLN A 141 9.13 5.01 -6.93
C GLN A 141 8.89 3.78 -7.80
N LYS A 142 9.98 3.14 -8.24
CA LYS A 142 9.90 1.96 -9.12
C LYS A 142 9.43 0.70 -8.43
N ASN A 143 9.47 0.67 -7.09
CA ASN A 143 9.02 -0.45 -6.26
C ASN A 143 8.03 0.04 -5.19
N GLY A 144 7.30 -0.90 -4.61
CA GLY A 144 6.40 -0.66 -3.49
C GLY A 144 7.18 -0.29 -2.23
N GLY A 145 6.56 0.44 -1.33
CA GLY A 145 7.25 0.99 -0.18
C GLY A 145 7.44 0.03 1.00
N LEU A 146 7.31 -1.29 0.84
CA LEU A 146 7.49 -2.28 1.91
C LEU A 146 8.71 -3.15 1.68
N LYS A 147 9.46 -3.43 2.76
CA LYS A 147 10.57 -4.37 2.80
C LYS A 147 10.43 -5.29 4.00
N ILE A 148 10.88 -6.53 3.83
CA ILE A 148 11.03 -7.48 4.94
C ILE A 148 12.48 -7.44 5.39
N LEU A 149 12.69 -6.96 6.61
CA LEU A 149 14.00 -7.01 7.26
C LEU A 149 14.19 -8.40 7.85
N LYS A 150 15.35 -9.01 7.60
CA LYS A 150 15.72 -10.33 8.09
C LYS A 150 17.06 -10.22 8.82
N GLY A 151 17.14 -10.74 10.03
CA GLY A 151 18.35 -10.69 10.83
C GLY A 151 18.36 -11.76 11.92
N ASN A 152 19.41 -11.74 12.74
CA ASN A 152 19.58 -12.66 13.88
C ASN A 152 18.52 -12.51 14.97
N LEU A 153 17.81 -11.37 15.01
CA LEU A 153 16.71 -11.12 15.95
C LEU A 153 15.35 -11.54 15.39
N GLY A 154 15.28 -11.97 14.13
CA GLY A 154 14.04 -12.40 13.48
C GLY A 154 13.71 -11.64 12.23
N LYS A 155 12.39 -11.55 11.92
CA LYS A 155 11.85 -10.83 10.75
C LYS A 155 11.00 -9.65 11.20
N GLY A 156 11.05 -8.56 10.43
CA GLY A 156 10.20 -7.40 10.63
C GLY A 156 9.80 -6.76 9.31
N VAL A 157 8.69 -6.05 9.28
CA VAL A 157 8.23 -5.27 8.12
C VAL A 157 8.55 -3.81 8.34
N ILE A 158 9.14 -3.16 7.34
CA ILE A 158 9.38 -1.72 7.33
C ILE A 158 8.76 -1.08 6.10
N LYS A 159 8.22 0.13 6.27
CA LYS A 159 7.74 0.96 5.19
C LYS A 159 8.85 1.91 4.73
N ILE A 160 9.64 1.47 3.75
CA ILE A 160 10.77 2.24 3.23
C ILE A 160 10.36 3.49 2.46
N SER A 161 9.14 3.54 1.90
CA SER A 161 8.63 4.73 1.22
C SER A 161 8.47 5.96 2.14
N ALA A 162 8.43 5.74 3.46
CA ALA A 162 8.37 6.79 4.47
C ALA A 162 9.75 7.08 5.12
N VAL A 163 10.81 6.37 4.71
CA VAL A 163 12.17 6.52 5.25
C VAL A 163 13.01 7.28 4.23
N LYS A 164 13.77 8.27 4.69
CA LYS A 164 14.70 8.99 3.81
C LYS A 164 15.87 8.08 3.42
N PRO A 165 16.39 8.19 2.18
CA PRO A 165 17.51 7.35 1.70
C PRO A 165 18.74 7.36 2.60
N GLU A 166 19.04 8.49 3.24
CA GLU A 166 20.14 8.64 4.20
C GLU A 166 20.03 7.75 5.43
N HIS A 167 18.82 7.26 5.73
CA HIS A 167 18.51 6.38 6.86
C HIS A 167 18.36 4.91 6.47
N TYR A 168 18.66 4.52 5.22
CA TYR A 168 18.58 3.12 4.82
C TYR A 168 19.70 2.25 5.41
N ASN A 169 20.85 2.85 5.70
CA ASN A 169 21.97 2.18 6.34
C ASN A 169 22.31 2.89 7.64
N ILE A 170 22.00 2.26 8.75
CA ILE A 170 22.28 2.78 10.09
C ILE A 170 23.19 1.81 10.82
N THR A 171 24.30 2.32 11.35
CA THR A 171 25.18 1.59 12.26
C THR A 171 25.30 2.40 13.53
N ALA A 172 24.73 1.89 14.62
CA ALA A 172 24.70 2.57 15.91
C ALA A 172 24.68 1.56 17.05
N PRO A 173 25.09 1.94 18.28
CA PRO A 173 24.83 1.15 19.48
C PRO A 173 23.33 0.90 19.64
N ALA A 174 22.95 -0.33 19.95
CA ALA A 174 21.56 -0.69 20.20
C ALA A 174 21.22 -0.54 21.69
N MET A 175 20.09 0.11 21.97
CA MET A 175 19.47 0.09 23.29
C MET A 175 18.30 -0.90 23.23
N VAL A 176 18.36 -1.93 24.06
CA VAL A 176 17.36 -3.00 24.09
C VAL A 176 16.41 -2.77 25.26
N PHE A 177 15.12 -2.96 25.02
CA PHE A 177 14.05 -2.81 26.00
C PHE A 177 13.22 -4.09 26.06
N ASP A 178 12.82 -4.50 27.26
CA ASP A 178 12.00 -5.70 27.47
C ASP A 178 10.52 -5.48 27.11
N ASN A 179 10.07 -4.23 27.17
CA ASN A 179 8.68 -3.87 26.90
C ASN A 179 8.53 -2.44 26.37
N GLN A 180 7.34 -2.12 25.88
CA GLN A 180 7.03 -0.81 25.29
C GLN A 180 7.04 0.34 26.29
N GLU A 181 6.70 0.09 27.57
CA GLU A 181 6.67 1.14 28.58
C GLU A 181 8.07 1.66 28.91
N ASP A 182 9.07 0.78 28.94
CA ASP A 182 10.47 1.16 29.13
C ASP A 182 10.98 2.05 27.98
N VAL A 183 10.57 1.78 26.73
CA VAL A 183 10.86 2.64 25.58
C VAL A 183 10.28 4.04 25.82
N LYS A 184 9.04 4.13 26.26
CA LYS A 184 8.35 5.39 26.51
C LYS A 184 9.02 6.18 27.64
N ILE A 185 9.43 5.52 28.71
CA ILE A 185 10.18 6.14 29.81
C ILE A 185 11.50 6.69 29.29
N ALA A 186 12.27 5.90 28.57
CA ALA A 186 13.54 6.34 27.98
C ALA A 186 13.38 7.51 27.02
N TYR A 187 12.34 7.50 26.20
CA TYR A 187 11.99 8.61 25.32
C TYR A 187 11.69 9.90 26.09
N ASN A 188 10.83 9.82 27.12
CA ASN A 188 10.46 10.97 27.94
C ASN A 188 11.66 11.54 28.74
N LEU A 189 12.61 10.70 29.11
CA LEU A 189 13.86 11.11 29.75
C LEU A 189 14.90 11.61 28.75
N SER A 190 14.58 11.68 27.45
CA SER A 190 15.47 12.05 26.34
C SER A 190 16.72 11.16 26.22
N LEU A 191 16.73 9.98 26.83
CA LEU A 191 17.88 9.06 26.79
C LEU A 191 18.11 8.49 25.39
N ILE A 192 17.06 8.40 24.57
CA ILE A 192 17.12 7.93 23.18
C ILE A 192 17.78 8.97 22.27
N HIS A 193 17.70 10.27 22.61
CA HIS A 193 18.27 11.36 21.82
C HIS A 193 19.76 11.62 22.09
N ILE A 194 20.30 11.05 23.16
CA ILE A 194 21.73 11.26 23.55
C ILE A 194 22.68 10.49 22.63
N SER A 195 22.19 9.47 21.93
CA SER A 195 22.99 8.62 21.02
C SER A 195 22.95 9.07 19.56
N GLU A 196 22.17 10.09 19.20
CA GLU A 196 22.27 10.68 17.86
C GLU A 196 23.56 11.50 17.76
N PRO A 197 24.44 11.21 16.78
CA PRO A 197 25.54 12.11 16.52
C PRO A 197 24.95 13.46 16.08
N THR A 198 25.10 14.45 16.91
CA THR A 198 24.83 15.85 16.57
C THR A 198 25.78 16.25 15.43
N ARG A 199 25.33 16.06 14.18
CA ARG A 199 25.82 16.78 12.99
C ARG A 199 24.85 16.62 11.82
#